data_597374441eaa9eaa619a4c97b4fdb547
#
_entry.id   597374441eaa9eaa619a4c97b4fdb547
#
_cell.length_a   1.000
_cell.length_b   1.000
_cell.length_c   1.000
_cell.angle_alpha   90.00
_cell.angle_beta   90.00
_cell.angle_gamma   90.00
#
_symmetry.space_group_name_H-M   'P 1'
#
loop_
_entity.id
_entity.type
_entity.pdbx_description
1 polymer ?
#
loop_
_entity_poly.entity_id
_entity_poly.type
_entity_poly.pdbx_seq_one_letter_code
_entity_poly.pdbx_strand_id
1 'polypeptide(L)'
;MATVAQLKERAASLLPPGSEVQQAFVCQTATNFVIVVINWLTGLTLGLVTYRCVAITGDAIYVFDAPRTSGGANPRSVIATLPRHTQLGPVHGRWSEFALLGKRYWIKQRFQDQITAADAAAGFRY
;
A
#
# COMPACT_ATOMS: atom_id res chain seq x y z
N MET A 1 2.70 14.84 5.27
CA MET A 1 2.44 13.57 4.59
C MET A 1 3.61 12.62 4.84
N ALA A 2 3.33 11.36 5.12
CA ALA A 2 4.38 10.41 5.45
C ALA A 2 5.27 10.11 4.24
N THR A 3 6.57 10.06 4.46
CA THR A 3 7.55 9.63 3.46
C THR A 3 7.66 8.10 3.46
N VAL A 4 8.28 7.56 2.41
CA VAL A 4 8.57 6.12 2.36
C VAL A 4 9.41 5.68 3.57
N ALA A 5 10.40 6.47 3.97
CA ALA A 5 11.22 6.18 5.14
C ALA A 5 10.40 6.08 6.41
N GLN A 6 9.44 6.99 6.60
CA GLN A 6 8.55 6.96 7.76
C GLN A 6 7.62 5.75 7.73
N LEU A 7 7.12 5.37 6.55
CA LEU A 7 6.29 4.17 6.40
C LEU A 7 7.08 2.91 6.76
N LYS A 8 8.33 2.80 6.29
CA LYS A 8 9.20 1.68 6.63
C LYS A 8 9.43 1.57 8.13
N GLU A 9 9.71 2.68 8.78
CA GLU A 9 9.94 2.74 10.21
C GLU A 9 8.69 2.32 11.00
N ARG A 10 7.54 2.86 10.64
CA ARG A 10 6.27 2.55 11.29
C ARG A 10 5.89 1.08 11.12
N ALA A 11 6.06 0.54 9.91
CA ALA A 11 5.78 -0.86 9.63
C ALA A 11 6.75 -1.77 10.39
N ALA A 12 8.03 -1.44 10.44
CA ALA A 12 9.03 -2.25 11.13
C ALA A 12 8.72 -2.41 12.61
N SER A 13 8.12 -1.39 13.24
CA SER A 13 7.76 -1.44 14.66
C SER A 13 6.65 -2.47 14.96
N LEU A 14 5.90 -2.89 13.94
CA LEU A 14 4.81 -3.86 14.07
C LEU A 14 5.23 -5.27 13.65
N LEU A 15 6.44 -5.44 13.15
CA LEU A 15 6.97 -6.72 12.70
C LEU A 15 7.92 -7.32 13.74
N PRO A 16 8.22 -8.64 13.65
CA PRO A 16 9.17 -9.27 14.56
C PRO A 16 10.54 -8.58 14.53
N PRO A 17 11.26 -8.55 15.66
CA PRO A 17 12.61 -7.99 15.71
C PRO A 17 13.52 -8.62 14.65
N GLY A 18 14.33 -7.79 14.00
CA GLY A 18 15.23 -8.24 12.94
C GLY A 18 14.64 -8.20 11.54
N SER A 19 13.34 -7.88 11.41
CA SER A 19 12.71 -7.69 10.09
C SER A 19 13.20 -6.39 9.48
N GLU A 20 13.74 -6.46 8.26
CA GLU A 20 14.17 -5.28 7.51
C GLU A 20 13.16 -4.97 6.42
N VAL A 21 12.50 -3.82 6.51
CA VAL A 21 11.54 -3.38 5.51
C VAL A 21 12.30 -2.75 4.34
N GLN A 22 12.25 -3.41 3.19
CA GLN A 22 12.95 -2.97 1.98
C GLN A 22 12.15 -1.96 1.19
N GLN A 23 10.85 -2.18 1.05
CA GLN A 23 9.93 -1.27 0.38
C GLN A 23 8.66 -1.11 1.22
N ALA A 24 8.03 0.04 1.11
CA ALA A 24 6.75 0.31 1.75
C ALA A 24 5.94 1.29 0.92
N PHE A 25 4.62 1.10 0.90
CA PHE A 25 3.73 2.01 0.18
C PHE A 25 2.33 1.99 0.79
N VAL A 26 1.53 2.98 0.41
CA VAL A 26 0.12 3.08 0.77
C VAL A 26 -0.72 2.90 -0.47
N CYS A 27 -1.81 2.16 -0.36
CA CYS A 27 -2.80 2.02 -1.43
C CYS A 27 -4.21 2.21 -0.86
N GLN A 28 -5.15 2.46 -1.74
CA GLN A 28 -6.53 2.75 -1.35
C GLN A 28 -7.52 2.23 -2.39
N THR A 29 -8.77 2.02 -1.98
CA THR A 29 -9.79 1.44 -2.85
C THR A 29 -10.37 2.42 -3.87
N ALA A 30 -10.07 3.72 -3.76
CA ALA A 30 -10.52 4.73 -4.73
C ALA A 30 -9.47 5.82 -4.89
N THR A 31 -9.44 6.48 -6.06
CA THR A 31 -8.57 7.63 -6.28
C THR A 31 -9.08 8.83 -5.48
N ASN A 32 -8.21 9.81 -5.24
CA ASN A 32 -8.63 11.04 -4.54
C ASN A 32 -9.73 11.78 -5.29
N PHE A 33 -9.70 11.75 -6.63
CA PHE A 33 -10.74 12.37 -7.45
C PHE A 33 -12.10 11.69 -7.19
N VAL A 34 -12.15 10.36 -7.18
CA VAL A 34 -13.37 9.61 -6.91
C VAL A 34 -13.89 9.89 -5.51
N ILE A 35 -13.01 10.00 -4.53
CA ILE A 35 -13.38 10.33 -3.15
C ILE A 35 -14.08 11.69 -3.10
N VAL A 36 -13.53 12.70 -3.77
CA VAL A 36 -14.13 14.04 -3.82
C VAL A 36 -15.51 14.00 -4.46
N VAL A 37 -15.66 13.30 -5.58
CA VAL A 37 -16.96 13.18 -6.28
C VAL A 37 -17.99 12.49 -5.40
N ILE A 38 -17.63 11.37 -4.77
CA ILE A 38 -18.54 10.64 -3.89
C ILE A 38 -18.96 11.52 -2.70
N ASN A 39 -18.01 12.21 -2.09
CA ASN A 39 -18.29 13.11 -0.96
C ASN A 39 -19.25 14.22 -1.38
N TRP A 40 -19.05 14.80 -2.55
CA TRP A 40 -19.91 15.85 -3.07
C TRP A 40 -21.34 15.37 -3.31
N LEU A 41 -21.50 14.14 -3.81
CA LEU A 41 -22.81 13.57 -4.15
C LEU A 41 -23.55 13.03 -2.93
N THR A 42 -22.85 12.44 -1.97
CA THR A 42 -23.49 11.67 -0.88
C THR A 42 -23.17 12.19 0.52
N GLY A 43 -22.10 12.95 0.67
CA GLY A 43 -21.59 13.34 1.99
C GLY A 43 -21.03 12.17 2.81
N LEU A 44 -20.85 10.99 2.21
CA LEU A 44 -20.54 9.74 2.91
C LEU A 44 -19.23 9.10 2.44
N THR A 45 -18.16 9.88 2.31
CA THR A 45 -16.86 9.32 1.89
C THR A 45 -16.29 8.31 2.86
N LEU A 46 -16.54 8.49 4.14
CA LEU A 46 -15.74 7.85 5.19
C LEU A 46 -15.92 6.33 5.26
N GLY A 47 -17.08 5.80 4.85
CA GLY A 47 -17.31 4.35 4.87
C GLY A 47 -16.93 3.62 3.58
N LEU A 48 -16.59 4.35 2.52
CA LEU A 48 -16.46 3.78 1.18
C LEU A 48 -15.01 3.57 0.74
N VAL A 49 -14.05 4.16 1.42
CA VAL A 49 -12.65 4.08 1.04
C VAL A 49 -11.86 3.35 2.11
N THR A 50 -11.16 2.31 1.70
CA THR A 50 -10.29 1.53 2.57
C THR A 50 -8.84 1.80 2.20
N TYR A 51 -8.02 2.05 3.21
CA TYR A 51 -6.59 2.26 3.06
C TYR A 51 -5.83 1.06 3.59
N ARG A 52 -4.74 0.73 2.90
CA ARG A 52 -3.82 -0.34 3.32
C ARG A 52 -2.40 0.17 3.21
N CYS A 53 -1.58 -0.19 4.18
CA CYS A 53 -0.15 0.01 4.12
C CYS A 53 0.50 -1.34 3.84
N VAL A 54 1.45 -1.38 2.91
CA VAL A 54 2.13 -2.61 2.54
C VAL A 54 3.62 -2.44 2.81
N ALA A 55 4.21 -3.42 3.47
CA ALA A 55 5.64 -3.46 3.74
C ALA A 55 6.23 -4.75 3.19
N ILE A 56 7.35 -4.64 2.50
CA ILE A 56 8.02 -5.77 1.87
C ILE A 56 9.36 -5.98 2.54
N THR A 57 9.54 -7.18 3.09
CA THR A 57 10.81 -7.62 3.67
C THR A 57 11.48 -8.63 2.74
N GLY A 58 12.65 -9.13 3.12
CA GLY A 58 13.31 -10.20 2.36
C GLY A 58 12.54 -11.52 2.34
N ASP A 59 11.65 -11.74 3.31
CA ASP A 59 10.97 -13.01 3.51
C ASP A 59 9.51 -13.01 3.07
N ALA A 60 8.82 -11.88 3.14
CA ALA A 60 7.37 -11.83 2.90
C ALA A 60 6.90 -10.42 2.58
N ILE A 61 5.65 -10.34 2.15
CA ILE A 61 4.92 -9.09 1.93
C ILE A 61 3.85 -9.01 3.00
N TYR A 62 3.88 -7.97 3.83
CA TYR A 62 2.92 -7.76 4.91
C TYR A 62 1.94 -6.67 4.54
N VAL A 63 0.65 -6.96 4.69
CA VAL A 63 -0.42 -6.01 4.45
C VAL A 63 -0.98 -5.57 5.80
N PHE A 64 -0.99 -4.26 6.03
CA PHE A 64 -1.45 -3.67 7.28
C PHE A 64 -2.77 -2.94 7.08
N ASP A 65 -3.64 -3.04 8.08
CA ASP A 65 -4.78 -2.15 8.20
C ASP A 65 -4.30 -0.74 8.56
N ALA A 66 -4.93 0.27 7.99
CA ALA A 66 -4.56 1.66 8.24
C ALA A 66 -5.79 2.55 8.31
N PRO A 67 -5.84 3.51 9.27
CA PRO A 67 -6.99 4.38 9.41
C PRO A 67 -7.09 5.41 8.29
N ARG A 68 -8.32 5.76 7.94
CA ARG A 68 -8.59 6.78 6.92
C ARG A 68 -8.03 8.15 7.28
N THR A 69 -8.05 8.48 8.57
CA THR A 69 -7.64 9.80 9.05
C THR A 69 -6.19 10.14 8.73
N SER A 70 -5.35 9.13 8.58
CA SER A 70 -3.94 9.33 8.21
C SER A 70 -3.68 9.09 6.72
N GLY A 71 -4.72 8.80 5.92
CA GLY A 71 -4.55 8.47 4.51
C GLY A 71 -3.74 7.19 4.29
N GLY A 72 -3.78 6.28 5.24
CA GLY A 72 -3.02 5.04 5.18
C GLY A 72 -1.60 5.12 5.71
N ALA A 73 -1.18 6.29 6.20
CA ALA A 73 0.21 6.51 6.62
C ALA A 73 0.57 5.90 7.99
N ASN A 74 -0.42 5.49 8.78
CA ASN A 74 -0.21 4.88 10.10
C ASN A 74 -0.69 3.44 10.10
N PRO A 75 0.15 2.46 9.77
CA PRO A 75 -0.23 1.05 9.87
C PRO A 75 -0.55 0.68 11.31
N ARG A 76 -1.58 -0.14 11.51
CA ARG A 76 -2.02 -0.56 12.84
C ARG A 76 -1.72 -2.02 13.13
N SER A 77 -2.19 -2.91 12.28
CA SER A 77 -2.03 -4.35 12.51
C SER A 77 -1.87 -5.08 11.18
N VAL A 78 -1.15 -6.19 11.21
CA VAL A 78 -1.02 -7.06 10.04
C VAL A 78 -2.35 -7.79 9.82
N ILE A 79 -2.94 -7.61 8.65
CA ILE A 79 -4.18 -8.29 8.27
C ILE A 79 -3.94 -9.45 7.32
N ALA A 80 -2.79 -9.47 6.64
CA ALA A 80 -2.43 -10.56 5.75
C ALA A 80 -0.92 -10.58 5.51
N THR A 81 -0.42 -11.76 5.21
CA THR A 81 0.97 -11.99 4.81
C THR A 81 0.98 -12.73 3.50
N LEU A 82 1.67 -12.18 2.52
CA LEU A 82 1.77 -12.79 1.19
C LEU A 82 3.19 -13.34 0.97
N PRO A 83 3.33 -14.38 0.12
CA PRO A 83 4.64 -14.86 -0.27
C PRO A 83 5.47 -13.74 -0.90
N ARG A 84 6.78 -13.74 -0.63
CA ARG A 84 7.70 -12.72 -1.16
C ARG A 84 7.67 -12.67 -2.70
N HIS A 85 7.43 -13.79 -3.35
CA HIS A 85 7.40 -13.91 -4.82
C HIS A 85 6.06 -13.52 -5.44
N THR A 86 5.19 -12.81 -4.72
CA THR A 86 3.95 -12.28 -5.30
C THR A 86 4.27 -11.07 -6.16
N GLN A 87 3.84 -11.09 -7.42
CA GLN A 87 3.96 -9.94 -8.31
C GLN A 87 2.87 -8.93 -7.98
N LEU A 88 3.26 -7.68 -7.72
CA LEU A 88 2.33 -6.60 -7.37
C LEU A 88 1.96 -5.73 -8.56
N GLY A 89 2.90 -5.45 -9.46
CA GLY A 89 2.70 -4.63 -10.64
C GLY A 89 2.42 -5.44 -11.90
N PRO A 90 2.53 -4.83 -13.09
CA PRO A 90 3.11 -3.50 -13.32
C PRO A 90 2.19 -2.34 -12.91
N VAL A 91 2.79 -1.20 -12.59
CA VAL A 91 2.08 0.04 -12.23
C VAL A 91 2.69 1.22 -12.98
N HIS A 92 1.85 2.19 -13.37
CA HIS A 92 2.30 3.38 -14.12
C HIS A 92 1.26 4.51 -14.06
N GLY A 93 1.71 5.73 -14.37
CA GLY A 93 0.83 6.89 -14.41
C GLY A 93 0.65 7.56 -13.05
N ARG A 94 -0.23 8.56 -12.98
CA ARG A 94 -0.51 9.28 -11.72
C ARG A 94 -1.17 8.39 -10.68
N TRP A 95 -2.10 7.58 -11.14
CA TRP A 95 -2.81 6.58 -10.36
C TRP A 95 -2.78 5.30 -11.15
N SER A 96 -2.35 4.24 -10.52
CA SER A 96 -2.35 2.92 -11.15
C SER A 96 -3.16 1.96 -10.31
N GLU A 97 -3.90 1.10 -10.99
CA GLU A 97 -4.65 0.04 -10.36
C GLU A 97 -3.79 -1.21 -10.27
N PHE A 98 -3.90 -1.92 -9.17
CA PHE A 98 -3.28 -3.23 -9.02
C PHE A 98 -4.13 -4.11 -8.12
N ALA A 99 -3.92 -5.42 -8.20
CA ALA A 99 -4.66 -6.39 -7.40
C ALA A 99 -3.88 -6.74 -6.13
N LEU A 100 -4.59 -6.74 -5.00
CA LEU A 100 -4.04 -7.14 -3.71
C LEU A 100 -5.12 -7.86 -2.93
N LEU A 101 -4.85 -9.08 -2.45
CA LEU A 101 -5.80 -9.88 -1.68
C LEU A 101 -7.14 -10.10 -2.40
N GLY A 102 -7.12 -10.22 -3.72
CA GLY A 102 -8.33 -10.40 -4.52
C GLY A 102 -9.18 -9.15 -4.73
N LYS A 103 -8.70 -7.99 -4.30
CA LYS A 103 -9.37 -6.71 -4.49
C LYS A 103 -8.50 -5.79 -5.32
N ARG A 104 -9.13 -4.80 -5.95
CA ARG A 104 -8.44 -3.77 -6.71
C ARG A 104 -8.17 -2.57 -5.81
N TYR A 105 -6.92 -2.12 -5.83
CA TYR A 105 -6.48 -0.93 -5.11
C TYR A 105 -5.82 0.02 -6.07
N TRP A 106 -5.79 1.30 -5.69
CA TRP A 106 -5.14 2.35 -6.43
C TRP A 106 -3.91 2.82 -5.67
N ILE A 107 -2.82 3.05 -6.40
CA ILE A 107 -1.56 3.52 -5.85
C ILE A 107 -1.14 4.83 -6.53
N LYS A 108 -0.71 5.81 -5.72
CA LYS A 108 -0.19 7.08 -6.22
C LYS A 108 1.17 6.89 -6.87
N GLN A 109 1.46 7.72 -7.87
CA GLN A 109 2.72 7.68 -8.60
C GLN A 109 3.95 7.68 -7.69
N ARG A 110 3.92 8.45 -6.62
CA ARG A 110 5.07 8.55 -5.70
C ARG A 110 5.45 7.25 -5.01
N PHE A 111 4.54 6.27 -4.96
CA PHE A 111 4.78 4.97 -4.35
C PHE A 111 5.04 3.86 -5.37
N GLN A 112 4.87 4.14 -6.66
CA GLN A 112 4.96 3.09 -7.69
C GLN A 112 6.37 2.52 -7.82
N ASP A 113 7.39 3.32 -7.55
CA ASP A 113 8.78 2.85 -7.54
C ASP A 113 8.99 1.74 -6.51
N GLN A 114 8.25 1.77 -5.41
CA GLN A 114 8.34 0.73 -4.38
C GLN A 114 7.84 -0.61 -4.92
N ILE A 115 6.74 -0.60 -5.66
CA ILE A 115 6.21 -1.83 -6.29
C ILE A 115 7.18 -2.34 -7.35
N THR A 116 7.66 -1.47 -8.22
CA THR A 116 8.60 -1.85 -9.28
C THR A 116 9.89 -2.44 -8.70
N ALA A 117 10.44 -1.81 -7.66
CA ALA A 117 11.64 -2.29 -7.00
C ALA A 117 11.40 -3.65 -6.31
N ALA A 118 10.25 -3.82 -5.67
CA ALA A 118 9.90 -5.07 -5.00
C ALA A 118 9.75 -6.21 -6.00
N ASP A 119 9.07 -5.97 -7.12
CA ASP A 119 8.90 -6.98 -8.16
C ASP A 119 10.24 -7.34 -8.80
N ALA A 120 11.08 -6.36 -9.08
CA ALA A 120 12.40 -6.61 -9.65
C ALA A 120 13.28 -7.44 -8.71
N ALA A 121 13.24 -7.15 -7.41
CA ALA A 121 14.00 -7.91 -6.41
C ALA A 121 13.49 -9.33 -6.27
N ALA A 122 12.20 -9.57 -6.55
CA ALA A 122 11.62 -10.92 -6.54
C ALA A 122 11.82 -11.68 -7.87
N GLY A 123 12.44 -11.04 -8.87
CA GLY A 123 12.72 -11.67 -10.16
C GLY A 123 11.68 -11.43 -11.25
N PHE A 124 10.67 -10.62 -10.99
CA PHE A 124 9.68 -10.28 -12.01
C PHE A 124 10.19 -9.17 -12.93
N ARG A 125 9.93 -9.34 -14.22
CA ARG A 125 10.28 -8.34 -15.25
C ARG A 125 9.07 -8.13 -16.16
N TYR A 126 8.87 -6.89 -16.54
CA TYR A 126 7.81 -6.51 -17.46
C TYR A 126 8.25 -5.38 -18.39
#